data_669fb12abd5beadacc07a837dfe72ea4
#
_entry.id   669fb12abd5beadacc07a837dfe72ea4
#
_cell.length_a   1.000
_cell.length_b   1.000
_cell.length_c   1.000
_cell.angle_alpha   90.00
_cell.angle_beta   90.00
_cell.angle_gamma   90.00
#
_symmetry.space_group_name_H-M   'P 1'
#
loop_
_entity.id
_entity.type
_entity.pdbx_description
1 polymer ?
#
loop_
_entity_poly.entity_id
_entity_poly.type
_entity_poly.pdbx_seq_one_letter_code
_entity_poly.pdbx_strand_id
1 'polypeptide(L)'
;MRGRQDGDAVDRAGLRLKLLKQQAEAGDIALLFADESEALTHPYLAHAWAKRGADLRVPAPGQSRKLALLGGLDHGAARLIVHRSRTKRSTDFISLLEAIDTHYGPRPGRVSKPAVLVLDNGPIHTSKLTRAALAQRPWLTIEWLPKYAPELNDIERSWRDLKRHFLAHQTFSSVEQLDAAVALAVDHLNHERGSHLCHDQRIAA
;
A
#
# COMPACT_ATOMS: atom_id res chain seq x y z
N MET A 1 -14.04 2.38 18.04
CA MET A 1 -13.89 3.27 16.87
C MET A 1 -15.17 3.46 16.05
N ARG A 2 -16.06 2.48 15.95
CA ARG A 2 -17.34 2.59 15.18
C ARG A 2 -18.27 3.78 15.53
N GLY A 3 -18.23 4.33 16.74
CA GLY A 3 -19.07 5.46 17.14
C GLY A 3 -18.66 6.86 16.62
N ARG A 4 -17.61 6.96 15.78
CA ARG A 4 -17.16 8.22 15.14
C ARG A 4 -17.28 8.19 13.61
N GLN A 5 -17.75 7.09 13.05
CA GLN A 5 -17.85 6.86 11.63
C GLN A 5 -19.24 7.29 11.14
N ASP A 6 -19.29 8.05 10.04
CA ASP A 6 -20.54 8.37 9.33
C ASP A 6 -20.89 7.18 8.42
N GLY A 7 -21.88 6.37 8.83
CA GLY A 7 -22.29 5.17 8.10
C GLY A 7 -22.75 5.47 6.68
N ASP A 8 -23.53 6.52 6.48
CA ASP A 8 -24.03 6.89 5.14
C ASP A 8 -22.89 7.31 4.20
N ALA A 9 -21.86 8.00 4.75
CA ALA A 9 -20.68 8.38 3.97
C ALA A 9 -19.85 7.14 3.59
N VAL A 10 -19.73 6.16 4.47
CA VAL A 10 -19.03 4.90 4.23
C VAL A 10 -19.75 4.08 3.16
N ASP A 11 -21.07 3.97 3.24
CA ASP A 11 -21.87 3.21 2.27
C ASP A 11 -21.78 3.83 0.87
N ARG A 12 -21.91 5.17 0.76
CA ARG A 12 -21.73 5.89 -0.52
C ARG A 12 -20.34 5.70 -1.09
N ALA A 13 -19.30 5.81 -0.27
CA ALA A 13 -17.91 5.59 -0.70
C ALA A 13 -17.69 4.14 -1.14
N GLY A 14 -18.25 3.16 -0.42
CA GLY A 14 -18.20 1.75 -0.78
C GLY A 14 -18.81 1.46 -2.16
N LEU A 15 -19.98 2.03 -2.44
CA LEU A 15 -20.62 1.90 -3.76
C LEU A 15 -19.77 2.53 -4.86
N ARG A 16 -19.22 3.73 -4.62
CA ARG A 16 -18.35 4.40 -5.59
C ARG A 16 -17.07 3.62 -5.85
N LEU A 17 -16.41 3.12 -4.81
CA LEU A 17 -15.22 2.28 -4.94
C LEU A 17 -15.51 0.98 -5.69
N LYS A 18 -16.69 0.38 -5.50
CA LYS A 18 -17.10 -0.80 -6.27
C LYS A 18 -17.15 -0.52 -7.77
N LEU A 19 -17.70 0.63 -8.19
CA LEU A 19 -17.71 1.03 -9.60
C LEU A 19 -16.31 1.29 -10.13
N LEU A 20 -15.44 1.98 -9.37
CA LEU A 20 -14.06 2.23 -9.75
C LEU A 20 -13.26 0.92 -9.90
N LYS A 21 -13.49 -0.06 -9.02
CA LYS A 21 -12.86 -1.38 -9.11
C LYS A 21 -13.29 -2.12 -10.38
N GLN A 22 -14.57 -2.09 -10.73
CA GLN A 22 -15.06 -2.68 -11.99
C GLN A 22 -14.40 -2.03 -13.21
N GLN A 23 -14.25 -0.71 -13.24
CA GLN A 23 -13.54 -0.01 -14.32
C GLN A 23 -12.04 -0.37 -14.37
N ALA A 24 -11.40 -0.55 -13.21
CA ALA A 24 -10.00 -0.97 -13.15
C ALA A 24 -9.82 -2.42 -13.62
N GLU A 25 -10.72 -3.32 -13.25
CA GLU A 25 -10.75 -4.71 -13.70
C GLU A 25 -11.01 -4.83 -15.22
N ALA A 26 -11.87 -3.95 -15.77
CA ALA A 26 -12.06 -3.81 -17.22
C ALA A 26 -10.85 -3.20 -17.94
N GLY A 27 -9.90 -2.62 -17.19
CA GLY A 27 -8.71 -1.98 -17.74
C GLY A 27 -8.93 -0.55 -18.24
N ASP A 28 -10.07 0.07 -17.92
CA ASP A 28 -10.42 1.43 -18.35
C ASP A 28 -9.63 2.50 -17.59
N ILE A 29 -9.34 2.24 -16.31
CA ILE A 29 -8.59 3.12 -15.42
C ILE A 29 -7.47 2.38 -14.70
N ALA A 30 -6.50 3.12 -14.15
CA ALA A 30 -5.60 2.65 -13.09
C ALA A 30 -6.18 3.11 -11.75
N LEU A 31 -6.55 2.17 -10.88
CA LEU A 31 -7.08 2.47 -9.53
C LEU A 31 -6.01 2.16 -8.50
N LEU A 32 -5.54 3.19 -7.83
CA LEU A 32 -4.47 3.13 -6.83
C LEU A 32 -5.04 3.41 -5.45
N PHE A 33 -4.69 2.59 -4.46
CA PHE A 33 -4.97 2.83 -3.05
C PHE A 33 -3.69 3.20 -2.34
N ALA A 34 -3.60 4.36 -1.71
CA ALA A 34 -2.40 4.76 -1.00
C ALA A 34 -2.63 4.95 0.50
N ASP A 35 -1.58 4.66 1.28
CA ASP A 35 -1.57 4.74 2.73
C ASP A 35 -0.15 4.65 3.27
N GLU A 36 0.02 4.95 4.57
CA GLU A 36 1.26 4.79 5.31
C GLU A 36 1.21 3.60 6.24
N SER A 37 2.35 2.95 6.36
CA SER A 37 2.59 1.91 7.36
C SER A 37 3.95 2.08 8.03
N GLU A 38 4.29 1.19 8.93
CA GLU A 38 5.60 1.11 9.56
C GLU A 38 6.07 -0.33 9.58
N ALA A 39 7.36 -0.54 9.32
CA ALA A 39 8.06 -1.77 9.64
C ALA A 39 8.96 -1.55 10.85
N LEU A 40 9.14 -2.59 11.66
CA LEU A 40 9.89 -2.56 12.90
C LEU A 40 11.11 -3.48 12.82
N THR A 41 12.22 -3.10 13.45
CA THR A 41 13.38 -4.00 13.60
C THR A 41 13.10 -5.16 14.55
N HIS A 42 12.11 -5.03 15.44
CA HIS A 42 11.63 -6.11 16.29
C HIS A 42 10.66 -7.02 15.52
N PRO A 43 10.57 -8.31 15.90
CA PRO A 43 9.79 -9.28 15.16
C PRO A 43 8.29 -9.04 15.28
N TYR A 44 7.59 -9.21 14.17
CA TYR A 44 6.15 -9.45 14.19
C TYR A 44 5.90 -10.90 14.55
N LEU A 45 5.01 -11.14 15.49
CA LEU A 45 4.63 -12.50 15.86
C LEU A 45 3.40 -12.94 15.07
N ALA A 46 3.49 -14.08 14.43
CA ALA A 46 2.40 -14.75 13.75
C ALA A 46 2.23 -16.16 14.29
N HIS A 47 1.08 -16.78 14.07
CA HIS A 47 0.88 -18.19 14.40
C HIS A 47 1.76 -19.05 13.50
N ALA A 48 2.45 -20.02 14.10
CA ALA A 48 3.27 -20.99 13.39
C ALA A 48 2.98 -22.41 13.91
N TRP A 49 3.02 -23.39 13.01
CA TRP A 49 2.97 -24.79 13.39
C TRP A 49 4.36 -25.23 13.88
N ALA A 50 4.39 -25.90 15.05
CA ALA A 50 5.62 -26.44 15.61
C ALA A 50 5.34 -27.75 16.33
N LYS A 51 6.39 -28.55 16.56
CA LYS A 51 6.29 -29.73 17.41
C LYS A 51 5.92 -29.32 18.83
N ARG A 52 5.10 -30.12 19.50
CA ARG A 52 4.75 -29.90 20.91
C ARG A 52 6.03 -29.78 21.77
N GLY A 53 6.13 -28.69 22.54
CA GLY A 53 7.29 -28.41 23.38
C GLY A 53 8.47 -27.72 22.69
N ALA A 54 8.32 -27.34 21.40
CA ALA A 54 9.34 -26.55 20.72
C ALA A 54 9.48 -25.16 21.35
N ASP A 55 10.71 -24.66 21.43
CA ASP A 55 10.97 -23.27 21.82
C ASP A 55 10.69 -22.34 20.64
N LEU A 56 9.65 -21.52 20.79
CA LEU A 56 9.19 -20.55 19.77
C LEU A 56 9.59 -19.11 20.09
N ARG A 57 10.52 -18.90 21.03
CA ARG A 57 10.99 -17.55 21.37
C ARG A 57 11.77 -16.94 20.22
N VAL A 58 11.41 -15.71 19.86
CA VAL A 58 12.16 -14.92 18.87
C VAL A 58 12.89 -13.80 19.61
N PRO A 59 14.22 -13.70 19.50
CA PRO A 59 14.98 -12.64 20.16
C PRO A 59 14.55 -11.25 19.67
N ALA A 60 14.40 -10.32 20.63
CA ALA A 60 14.07 -8.92 20.36
C ALA A 60 14.98 -7.99 21.18
N PRO A 61 16.30 -7.96 20.89
CA PRO A 61 17.26 -7.23 21.71
C PRO A 61 17.17 -5.72 21.48
N GLY A 62 17.39 -4.95 22.55
CA GLY A 62 17.46 -3.49 22.51
C GLY A 62 16.13 -2.81 22.25
N GLN A 63 16.20 -1.59 21.69
CA GLN A 63 15.03 -0.79 21.35
C GLN A 63 14.63 -0.99 19.89
N SER A 64 13.34 -1.17 19.63
CA SER A 64 12.80 -1.23 18.29
C SER A 64 13.00 0.10 17.55
N ARG A 65 13.52 0.00 16.33
CA ARG A 65 13.59 1.12 15.39
C ARG A 65 12.53 0.94 14.31
N LYS A 66 12.13 2.05 13.71
CA LYS A 66 11.06 2.08 12.71
C LYS A 66 11.59 2.46 11.34
N LEU A 67 11.02 1.84 10.32
CA LEU A 67 11.08 2.25 8.93
C LEU A 67 9.69 2.66 8.49
N ALA A 68 9.51 3.86 7.99
CA ALA A 68 8.25 4.33 7.43
C ALA A 68 8.07 3.78 6.01
N LEU A 69 6.86 3.35 5.72
CA LEU A 69 6.44 2.81 4.42
C LEU A 69 5.29 3.66 3.91
N LEU A 70 5.46 4.28 2.75
CA LEU A 70 4.39 4.96 2.04
C LEU A 70 4.11 4.16 0.78
N GLY A 71 2.91 3.65 0.62
CA GLY A 71 2.60 2.72 -0.45
C GLY A 71 1.44 3.14 -1.32
N GLY A 72 1.47 2.66 -2.57
CA GLY A 72 0.40 2.71 -3.54
C GLY A 72 0.14 1.31 -4.10
N LEU A 73 -1.07 0.78 -3.91
CA LEU A 73 -1.50 -0.49 -4.46
C LEU A 73 -2.34 -0.25 -5.71
N ASP A 74 -1.88 -0.69 -6.88
CA ASP A 74 -2.72 -0.79 -8.07
C ASP A 74 -3.66 -1.99 -7.93
N HIS A 75 -4.96 -1.72 -7.91
CA HIS A 75 -6.00 -2.74 -7.75
C HIS A 75 -6.04 -3.69 -8.96
N GLY A 76 -6.01 -3.15 -10.18
CA GLY A 76 -6.12 -3.94 -11.41
C GLY A 76 -4.87 -4.76 -11.72
N ALA A 77 -3.68 -4.17 -11.53
CA ALA A 77 -2.41 -4.86 -11.74
C ALA A 77 -1.91 -5.64 -10.51
N ALA A 78 -2.59 -5.53 -9.37
CA ALA A 78 -2.18 -6.07 -8.07
C ALA A 78 -0.74 -5.68 -7.67
N ARG A 79 -0.24 -4.56 -8.18
CA ARG A 79 1.12 -4.08 -7.98
C ARG A 79 1.21 -3.15 -6.77
N LEU A 80 2.13 -3.45 -5.87
CA LEU A 80 2.46 -2.62 -4.72
C LEU A 80 3.72 -1.78 -5.02
N ILE A 81 3.60 -0.46 -4.96
CA ILE A 81 4.71 0.50 -5.06
C ILE A 81 4.96 1.02 -3.66
N VAL A 82 6.20 1.00 -3.17
CA VAL A 82 6.54 1.44 -1.81
C VAL A 82 7.72 2.40 -1.84
N HIS A 83 7.49 3.61 -1.33
CA HIS A 83 8.55 4.52 -0.90
C HIS A 83 8.90 4.22 0.56
N ARG A 84 10.17 4.00 0.85
CA ARG A 84 10.69 3.69 2.18
C ARG A 84 11.47 4.90 2.70
N SER A 85 11.17 5.31 3.94
CA SER A 85 11.76 6.51 4.53
C SER A 85 12.00 6.35 6.03
N ARG A 86 12.77 7.25 6.61
CA ARG A 86 12.92 7.38 8.07
C ARG A 86 11.78 8.17 8.72
N THR A 87 10.99 8.87 7.90
CA THR A 87 9.91 9.74 8.35
C THR A 87 8.62 9.51 7.58
N LYS A 88 7.51 10.04 8.10
CA LYS A 88 6.21 10.10 7.42
C LYS A 88 5.83 11.57 7.25
N ARG A 89 6.41 12.23 6.27
CA ARG A 89 6.15 13.64 5.98
C ARG A 89 5.51 13.80 4.62
N SER A 90 4.95 14.96 4.34
CA SER A 90 4.42 15.29 3.02
C SER A 90 5.46 15.15 1.90
N THR A 91 6.75 15.40 2.20
CA THR A 91 7.85 15.17 1.27
C THR A 91 8.01 13.69 0.90
N ASP A 92 7.87 12.79 1.88
CA ASP A 92 7.95 11.35 1.65
C ASP A 92 6.75 10.87 0.81
N PHE A 93 5.56 11.45 1.04
CA PHE A 93 4.38 11.18 0.21
C PHE A 93 4.56 11.70 -1.23
N ILE A 94 5.20 12.84 -1.41
CA ILE A 94 5.52 13.35 -2.76
C ILE A 94 6.49 12.41 -3.47
N SER A 95 7.47 11.84 -2.78
CA SER A 95 8.35 10.83 -3.37
C SER A 95 7.59 9.56 -3.78
N LEU A 96 6.53 9.17 -3.05
CA LEU A 96 5.62 8.11 -3.52
C LEU A 96 4.88 8.56 -4.79
N LEU A 97 4.38 9.80 -4.87
CA LEU A 97 3.74 10.30 -6.09
C LEU A 97 4.69 10.30 -7.30
N GLU A 98 5.97 10.63 -7.10
CA GLU A 98 6.99 10.55 -8.14
C GLU A 98 7.23 9.10 -8.62
N ALA A 99 7.21 8.13 -7.69
CA ALA A 99 7.27 6.72 -8.04
C ALA A 99 6.02 6.29 -8.84
N ILE A 100 4.83 6.79 -8.47
CA ILE A 100 3.59 6.57 -9.22
C ILE A 100 3.67 7.21 -10.61
N ASP A 101 4.20 8.44 -10.75
CA ASP A 101 4.44 9.10 -12.04
C ASP A 101 5.27 8.24 -12.98
N THR A 102 6.29 7.56 -12.43
CA THR A 102 7.17 6.68 -13.20
C THR A 102 6.41 5.50 -13.84
N HIS A 103 5.35 5.02 -13.23
CA HIS A 103 4.56 3.88 -13.72
C HIS A 103 3.35 4.31 -14.54
N TYR A 104 2.65 5.36 -14.15
CA TYR A 104 1.32 5.74 -14.67
C TYR A 104 1.28 7.13 -15.32
N GLY A 105 2.25 7.98 -15.03
CA GLY A 105 2.31 9.33 -15.55
C GLY A 105 2.41 9.41 -17.08
N PRO A 106 2.03 10.53 -17.66
CA PRO A 106 2.14 10.78 -19.11
C PRO A 106 3.58 10.66 -19.59
N ARG A 107 3.78 10.02 -20.73
CA ARG A 107 5.09 9.91 -21.41
C ARG A 107 4.93 10.15 -22.90
N PRO A 108 5.94 10.71 -23.58
CA PRO A 108 5.94 10.82 -25.03
C PRO A 108 5.69 9.45 -25.69
N GLY A 109 4.74 9.37 -26.61
CA GLY A 109 4.41 8.15 -27.34
C GLY A 109 3.60 7.10 -26.58
N ARG A 110 3.19 7.37 -25.34
CA ARG A 110 2.34 6.48 -24.53
C ARG A 110 0.98 7.12 -24.26
N VAL A 111 -0.09 6.43 -24.64
CA VAL A 111 -1.44 6.79 -24.19
C VAL A 111 -1.54 6.35 -22.74
N SER A 112 -1.61 7.31 -21.79
CA SER A 112 -1.83 7.02 -20.38
C SER A 112 -3.31 6.76 -20.12
N LYS A 113 -3.61 5.73 -19.32
CA LYS A 113 -4.98 5.52 -18.83
C LYS A 113 -5.31 6.59 -17.78
N PRO A 114 -6.58 7.01 -17.67
CA PRO A 114 -7.00 7.79 -16.51
C PRO A 114 -6.63 7.06 -15.22
N ALA A 115 -6.10 7.77 -14.24
CA ALA A 115 -5.73 7.18 -12.97
C ALA A 115 -6.52 7.81 -11.82
N VAL A 116 -6.95 6.98 -10.88
CA VAL A 116 -7.63 7.39 -9.66
C VAL A 116 -6.80 6.96 -8.46
N LEU A 117 -6.47 7.90 -7.59
CA LEU A 117 -5.74 7.65 -6.34
C LEU A 117 -6.70 7.81 -5.16
N VAL A 118 -6.93 6.72 -4.46
CA VAL A 118 -7.75 6.67 -3.24
C VAL A 118 -6.88 7.01 -2.04
N LEU A 119 -7.27 8.03 -1.28
CA LEU A 119 -6.54 8.54 -0.12
C LEU A 119 -7.46 8.71 1.08
N ASP A 120 -6.92 8.56 2.26
CA ASP A 120 -7.55 9.06 3.48
C ASP A 120 -7.32 10.58 3.65
N ASN A 121 -8.00 11.16 4.65
CA ASN A 121 -7.88 12.59 4.97
C ASN A 121 -6.73 12.90 5.94
N GLY A 122 -5.66 12.10 5.94
CA GLY A 122 -4.49 12.29 6.78
C GLY A 122 -3.79 13.65 6.58
N PRO A 123 -3.10 14.16 7.61
CA PRO A 123 -2.45 15.47 7.53
C PRO A 123 -1.41 15.56 6.40
N ILE A 124 -0.69 14.49 6.10
CA ILE A 124 0.32 14.49 5.05
C ILE A 124 -0.32 14.52 3.66
N HIS A 125 -1.53 13.97 3.49
CA HIS A 125 -2.28 13.97 2.23
C HIS A 125 -2.95 15.33 1.98
N THR A 126 -3.37 16.02 3.04
CA THR A 126 -4.11 17.29 2.95
C THR A 126 -3.24 18.54 3.12
N SER A 127 -1.92 18.39 3.29
CA SER A 127 -1.00 19.50 3.46
C SER A 127 -0.95 20.43 2.22
N LYS A 128 -0.56 21.68 2.41
CA LYS A 128 -0.38 22.63 1.30
C LYS A 128 0.64 22.10 0.27
N LEU A 129 1.71 21.47 0.74
CA LEU A 129 2.76 20.93 -0.10
C LEU A 129 2.24 19.77 -0.96
N THR A 130 1.50 18.84 -0.36
CA THR A 130 0.87 17.73 -1.07
C THR A 130 -0.16 18.22 -2.09
N ARG A 131 -1.01 19.19 -1.72
CA ARG A 131 -1.98 19.76 -2.66
C ARG A 131 -1.32 20.39 -3.87
N ALA A 132 -0.22 21.13 -3.66
CA ALA A 132 0.56 21.70 -4.76
C ALA A 132 1.15 20.61 -5.66
N ALA A 133 1.68 19.54 -5.10
CA ALA A 133 2.20 18.39 -5.85
C ALA A 133 1.09 17.66 -6.65
N LEU A 134 -0.09 17.48 -6.07
CA LEU A 134 -1.23 16.87 -6.76
C LEU A 134 -1.76 17.76 -7.88
N ALA A 135 -1.77 19.09 -7.70
CA ALA A 135 -2.17 20.04 -8.75
C ALA A 135 -1.28 19.99 -10.00
N GLN A 136 -0.04 19.52 -9.87
CA GLN A 136 0.88 19.30 -11.00
C GLN A 136 0.60 18.01 -11.77
N ARG A 137 -0.38 17.19 -11.33
CA ARG A 137 -0.74 15.88 -11.88
C ARG A 137 -2.20 15.85 -12.35
N PRO A 138 -2.58 16.65 -13.40
CA PRO A 138 -3.97 16.74 -13.86
C PRO A 138 -4.53 15.41 -14.41
N TRP A 139 -3.65 14.45 -14.68
CA TRP A 139 -3.99 13.10 -15.12
C TRP A 139 -4.43 12.17 -13.96
N LEU A 140 -4.20 12.58 -12.71
CA LEU A 140 -4.48 11.80 -11.49
C LEU A 140 -5.69 12.41 -10.76
N THR A 141 -6.79 11.68 -10.72
CA THR A 141 -7.98 12.06 -9.96
C THR A 141 -7.86 11.54 -8.53
N ILE A 142 -8.22 12.36 -7.54
CA ILE A 142 -8.20 11.94 -6.13
C ILE A 142 -9.59 11.57 -5.68
N GLU A 143 -9.72 10.37 -5.12
CA GLU A 143 -10.90 9.88 -4.42
C GLU A 143 -10.62 9.85 -2.91
N TRP A 144 -11.34 10.68 -2.16
CA TRP A 144 -11.15 10.80 -0.71
C TRP A 144 -12.02 9.79 0.04
N LEU A 145 -11.41 9.01 0.91
CA LEU A 145 -12.12 8.13 1.82
C LEU A 145 -12.82 8.91 2.94
N PRO A 146 -13.96 8.43 3.44
CA PRO A 146 -14.55 8.94 4.67
C PRO A 146 -13.58 8.81 5.85
N LYS A 147 -13.71 9.70 6.83
CA LYS A 147 -12.91 9.61 8.05
C LYS A 147 -13.17 8.29 8.77
N TYR A 148 -12.12 7.67 9.29
CA TYR A 148 -12.17 6.43 10.08
C TYR A 148 -12.74 5.22 9.32
N ALA A 149 -12.51 5.11 8.01
CA ALA A 149 -12.94 4.00 7.16
C ALA A 149 -11.76 3.22 6.54
N PRO A 150 -10.83 2.66 7.34
CA PRO A 150 -9.69 1.91 6.81
C PRO A 150 -10.10 0.64 6.07
N GLU A 151 -11.28 0.09 6.36
CA GLU A 151 -11.84 -1.07 5.68
C GLU A 151 -12.10 -0.85 4.19
N LEU A 152 -12.21 0.41 3.76
CA LEU A 152 -12.35 0.80 2.37
C LEU A 152 -11.01 0.93 1.64
N ASN A 153 -9.89 0.89 2.36
CA ASN A 153 -8.57 1.03 1.78
C ASN A 153 -7.91 -0.34 1.54
N ASP A 154 -7.92 -0.82 0.30
CA ASP A 154 -7.43 -2.16 -0.06
C ASP A 154 -5.95 -2.38 0.27
N ILE A 155 -5.13 -1.34 0.33
CA ILE A 155 -3.69 -1.45 0.65
C ILE A 155 -3.43 -2.01 2.06
N GLU A 156 -4.38 -1.86 2.98
CA GLU A 156 -4.27 -2.38 4.35
C GLU A 156 -4.05 -3.91 4.38
N ARG A 157 -4.64 -4.63 3.43
CA ARG A 157 -4.40 -6.07 3.26
C ARG A 157 -2.94 -6.34 2.87
N SER A 158 -2.39 -5.52 1.98
CA SER A 158 -0.99 -5.64 1.55
C SER A 158 -0.02 -5.37 2.69
N TRP A 159 -0.29 -4.39 3.54
CA TRP A 159 0.50 -4.14 4.75
C TRP A 159 0.45 -5.29 5.73
N ARG A 160 -0.72 -5.90 5.92
CA ARG A 160 -0.87 -7.07 6.77
C ARG A 160 -0.10 -8.26 6.22
N ASP A 161 -0.19 -8.52 4.91
CA ASP A 161 0.48 -9.64 4.26
C ASP A 161 2.00 -9.47 4.32
N LEU A 162 2.51 -8.25 4.04
CA LEU A 162 3.92 -7.91 4.18
C LEU A 162 4.45 -8.24 5.58
N LYS A 163 3.75 -7.78 6.63
CA LYS A 163 4.17 -7.98 8.02
C LYS A 163 4.07 -9.44 8.45
N ARG A 164 3.01 -10.14 8.02
CA ARG A 164 2.67 -11.47 8.51
C ARG A 164 3.41 -12.59 7.78
N HIS A 165 3.67 -12.43 6.49
CA HIS A 165 4.28 -13.49 5.69
C HIS A 165 5.76 -13.28 5.43
N PHE A 166 6.21 -12.02 5.36
CA PHE A 166 7.59 -11.71 4.99
C PHE A 166 8.45 -11.19 6.13
N LEU A 167 7.86 -10.48 7.11
CA LEU A 167 8.61 -9.91 8.24
C LEU A 167 8.36 -10.63 9.56
N ALA A 168 7.47 -11.63 9.59
CA ALA A 168 7.16 -12.36 10.82
C ALA A 168 8.35 -13.17 11.29
N HIS A 169 8.52 -13.23 12.62
CA HIS A 169 9.55 -13.98 13.32
C HIS A 169 11.00 -13.59 12.99
N GLN A 170 11.20 -12.44 12.35
CA GLN A 170 12.52 -11.92 12.00
C GLN A 170 12.88 -10.73 12.88
N THR A 171 14.13 -10.69 13.34
CA THR A 171 14.73 -9.58 14.05
C THR A 171 15.83 -8.99 13.18
N PHE A 172 15.82 -7.67 13.04
CA PHE A 172 16.79 -6.95 12.22
C PHE A 172 17.73 -6.14 13.11
N SER A 173 19.03 -6.29 12.89
CA SER A 173 20.08 -5.62 13.68
C SER A 173 20.13 -4.12 13.40
N SER A 174 19.68 -3.70 12.21
CA SER A 174 19.65 -2.30 11.81
C SER A 174 18.44 -1.97 10.93
N VAL A 175 18.18 -0.67 10.75
CA VAL A 175 17.10 -0.21 9.85
C VAL A 175 17.48 -0.46 8.38
N GLU A 176 18.75 -0.47 8.04
CA GLU A 176 19.24 -0.78 6.69
C GLU A 176 18.98 -2.25 6.34
N GLN A 177 19.17 -3.16 7.28
CA GLN A 177 18.83 -4.58 7.11
C GLN A 177 17.31 -4.76 6.97
N LEU A 178 16.52 -4.06 7.77
CA LEU A 178 15.06 -4.04 7.64
C LEU A 178 14.62 -3.46 6.28
N ASP A 179 15.24 -2.37 5.81
CA ASP A 179 14.95 -1.76 4.51
C ASP A 179 15.19 -2.74 3.35
N ALA A 180 16.33 -3.43 3.37
CA ALA A 180 16.63 -4.47 2.37
C ALA A 180 15.61 -5.62 2.40
N ALA A 181 15.20 -6.07 3.60
CA ALA A 181 14.20 -7.12 3.75
C ALA A 181 12.83 -6.68 3.23
N VAL A 182 12.41 -5.43 3.52
CA VAL A 182 11.17 -4.85 2.99
C VAL A 182 11.21 -4.74 1.46
N ALA A 183 12.34 -4.34 0.87
CA ALA A 183 12.50 -4.28 -0.58
C ALA A 183 12.25 -5.64 -1.22
N LEU A 184 12.94 -6.67 -0.73
CA LEU A 184 12.78 -8.06 -1.21
C LEU A 184 11.33 -8.56 -1.02
N ALA A 185 10.72 -8.26 0.11
CA ALA A 185 9.34 -8.66 0.39
C ALA A 185 8.34 -8.03 -0.57
N VAL A 186 8.50 -6.75 -0.92
CA VAL A 186 7.68 -6.05 -1.92
C VAL A 186 7.87 -6.67 -3.30
N ASP A 187 9.10 -7.01 -3.69
CA ASP A 187 9.38 -7.67 -4.97
C ASP A 187 8.73 -9.06 -5.04
N HIS A 188 8.81 -9.85 -3.97
CA HIS A 188 8.13 -11.14 -3.87
C HIS A 188 6.61 -11.01 -3.97
N LEU A 189 6.00 -10.10 -3.22
CA LEU A 189 4.56 -9.84 -3.28
C LEU A 189 4.10 -9.48 -4.69
N ASN A 190 4.84 -8.63 -5.38
CA ASN A 190 4.53 -8.23 -6.75
C ASN A 190 4.68 -9.38 -7.73
N HIS A 191 5.69 -10.23 -7.54
CA HIS A 191 5.91 -11.41 -8.38
C HIS A 191 4.80 -12.45 -8.21
N GLU A 192 4.44 -12.79 -6.97
CA GLU A 192 3.37 -13.74 -6.67
C GLU A 192 2.02 -13.29 -7.23
N ARG A 193 1.65 -12.02 -7.00
CA ARG A 193 0.40 -11.44 -7.50
C ARG A 193 0.35 -11.38 -9.02
N GLY A 194 1.44 -11.02 -9.66
CA GLY A 194 1.57 -11.05 -11.13
C GLY A 194 1.39 -12.46 -11.71
N SER A 195 1.89 -13.48 -11.03
CA SER A 195 1.74 -14.88 -11.44
C SER A 195 0.29 -15.35 -11.36
N HIS A 196 -0.46 -14.97 -10.32
CA HIS A 196 -1.88 -15.30 -10.19
C HIS A 196 -2.73 -14.65 -11.28
N LEU A 197 -2.51 -13.37 -11.59
CA LEU A 197 -3.23 -12.67 -12.66
C LEU A 197 -2.97 -13.29 -14.04
N CYS A 198 -1.74 -13.74 -14.33
CA CYS A 198 -1.43 -14.47 -15.56
C CYS A 198 -2.12 -15.84 -15.63
N HIS A 199 -2.38 -16.48 -14.51
CA HIS A 199 -3.04 -17.78 -14.46
C HIS A 199 -4.54 -17.65 -14.72
N ASP A 200 -5.20 -16.68 -14.12
CA ASP A 200 -6.62 -16.39 -14.30
C ASP A 200 -6.95 -15.98 -15.74
N GLN A 201 -6.08 -15.22 -16.40
CA GLN A 201 -6.23 -14.85 -17.81
C GLN A 201 -6.11 -16.05 -18.77
N ARG A 202 -5.38 -17.11 -18.41
CA ARG A 202 -5.26 -18.33 -19.22
C ARG A 202 -6.45 -19.27 -19.08
N ILE A 203 -7.23 -19.15 -18.01
CA ILE A 203 -8.44 -19.95 -17.78
C ILE A 203 -9.66 -19.31 -18.46
N ALA A 204 -9.62 -18.01 -18.74
CA ALA A 204 -10.70 -17.24 -19.37
C ALA A 204 -10.59 -17.14 -20.92
N ALA A 205 -9.57 -17.72 -21.53
CA ALA A 205 -9.35 -17.82 -22.98
C ALA A 205 -9.53 -19.24 -23.49
#